data_aaae23abee23467f8cb99a894fa83919
#
_entry.id   aaae23abee23467f8cb99a894fa83919
#
_cell.length_a   1.000
_cell.length_b   1.000
_cell.length_c   1.000
_cell.angle_alpha   90.00
_cell.angle_beta   90.00
_cell.angle_gamma   90.00
#
_symmetry.space_group_name_H-M   'P 1'
#
loop_
_entity.id
_entity.type
_entity.pdbx_description
1 polymer ?
#
loop_
_entity_poly.entity_id
_entity_poly.type
_entity_poly.pdbx_seq_one_letter_code
_entity_poly.pdbx_strand_id
1 'polypeptide(L)'
;PGSSISLYIPHAEWDYLLGDNFSTDARPEVTLTDTMQVWDFVVKSTDAGTATLTFVYASVPSVPVVLENTATGARQTLSSNSTYTFTAVADSAHPFRVSIGDTTAPALALGASCTGPAILISDSTHSLGWTATDGFEVDSVMVSFSSDSGTTYTLQASLGTVSGYNWTVPDAVVMTGGKFKVKSQDYAGNSVEKVSDYVFAIAGDSLSSAVAAGWTLWGAPINPSNDSMTTNLSDDFSDYWDTFDYVNNGYTYDGILLEGEGYWLGAAQSATIDVLGTPIVSDFTMSLSQGWELISNPLVLDVSVDSLTFTKDATTKTHAEAVTAGWVNSIYGYSGTGYSVASTFSPWNGYWMAVLETGVDMTFPIHRHDGSSNTRTREESWMIAFNAEVEGANDEMMMVGYAETATDGFDAEHDAVNPPHPPGPAYISLFTAHPEWDYLLGDKFTKDVRAEVPADGYQEWILSMESSESEAQISWTFENVPDEYDIGYSIN
;
A
#
# COMPACT_ATOMS: atom_id res chain seq x y z
N PRO A 1 -6.08 -63.32 -39.68
CA PRO A 1 -5.26 -62.11 -39.67
C PRO A 1 -4.86 -61.87 -38.24
N GLY A 2 -3.54 -61.71 -37.99
CA GLY A 2 -3.01 -61.39 -36.66
C GLY A 2 -3.23 -59.93 -36.33
N SER A 3 -3.26 -59.56 -35.01
CA SER A 3 -3.28 -58.18 -34.52
C SER A 3 -2.11 -57.39 -35.09
N SER A 4 -2.37 -56.20 -35.58
CA SER A 4 -1.31 -55.32 -36.10
C SER A 4 -1.55 -53.87 -35.63
N ILE A 5 -0.45 -53.17 -35.41
CA ILE A 5 -0.43 -51.72 -35.18
C ILE A 5 0.49 -51.11 -36.23
N SER A 6 0.11 -50.00 -36.80
CA SER A 6 0.92 -49.21 -37.74
C SER A 6 1.04 -47.80 -37.29
N LEU A 7 2.23 -47.23 -37.45
CA LEU A 7 2.54 -45.83 -37.24
C LEU A 7 3.06 -45.28 -38.58
N TYR A 8 2.52 -44.16 -39.04
CA TYR A 8 2.91 -43.53 -40.29
C TYR A 8 2.72 -42.03 -40.27
N ILE A 9 3.48 -41.35 -41.11
CA ILE A 9 3.43 -39.89 -41.32
C ILE A 9 2.74 -39.68 -42.67
N PRO A 10 1.57 -39.03 -42.70
CA PRO A 10 0.84 -38.80 -43.95
C PRO A 10 1.46 -37.59 -44.69
N HIS A 11 1.76 -37.74 -45.99
CA HIS A 11 2.24 -36.72 -46.90
C HIS A 11 1.57 -36.80 -48.24
N ALA A 12 0.27 -36.50 -48.30
CA ALA A 12 -0.50 -36.46 -49.56
C ALA A 12 0.09 -35.47 -50.55
N GLU A 13 0.75 -34.39 -50.10
CA GLU A 13 1.39 -33.36 -50.92
C GLU A 13 2.66 -33.83 -51.63
N TRP A 14 3.23 -34.97 -51.26
CA TRP A 14 4.45 -35.51 -51.91
C TRP A 14 4.16 -36.24 -53.21
N ASP A 15 2.88 -36.51 -53.53
CA ASP A 15 2.41 -37.19 -54.77
C ASP A 15 3.28 -38.40 -55.14
N TYR A 16 3.55 -39.27 -54.14
CA TYR A 16 4.43 -40.42 -54.32
C TYR A 16 3.65 -41.63 -54.87
N LEU A 17 4.16 -42.25 -55.94
CA LEU A 17 3.52 -43.33 -56.70
C LEU A 17 3.06 -44.53 -55.84
N LEU A 18 3.70 -44.78 -54.71
CA LEU A 18 3.39 -45.97 -53.84
C LEU A 18 2.51 -45.60 -52.65
N GLY A 19 1.97 -44.38 -52.59
CA GLY A 19 1.05 -43.91 -51.56
C GLY A 19 1.61 -42.79 -50.69
N ASP A 20 0.77 -42.32 -49.79
CA ASP A 20 0.97 -41.08 -49.01
C ASP A 20 1.46 -41.32 -47.57
N ASN A 21 1.65 -42.60 -47.16
CA ASN A 21 2.01 -42.96 -45.80
C ASN A 21 3.51 -43.32 -45.71
N PHE A 22 4.25 -42.59 -44.93
CA PHE A 22 5.69 -42.74 -44.80
C PHE A 22 6.08 -43.18 -43.37
N SER A 23 7.09 -44.00 -43.25
CA SER A 23 7.65 -44.43 -41.93
C SER A 23 8.78 -43.54 -41.45
N THR A 24 9.23 -42.59 -42.23
CA THR A 24 10.33 -41.70 -41.92
C THR A 24 10.05 -40.34 -42.59
N ASP A 25 10.21 -39.26 -41.85
CA ASP A 25 10.27 -37.89 -42.32
C ASP A 25 11.46 -37.21 -41.63
N ALA A 26 12.49 -36.91 -42.40
CA ALA A 26 13.69 -36.22 -41.93
C ALA A 26 13.71 -34.81 -42.42
N ARG A 27 13.86 -33.87 -41.49
CA ARG A 27 13.91 -32.43 -41.76
C ARG A 27 15.26 -31.85 -41.37
N PRO A 28 15.61 -30.65 -41.87
CA PRO A 28 16.80 -29.95 -41.45
C PRO A 28 16.87 -29.76 -39.92
N GLU A 29 18.08 -29.65 -39.38
CA GLU A 29 18.29 -29.35 -37.97
C GLU A 29 17.57 -28.05 -37.56
N VAL A 30 16.89 -28.10 -36.42
CA VAL A 30 16.26 -26.90 -35.83
C VAL A 30 17.37 -25.97 -35.34
N THR A 31 17.55 -24.84 -36.03
CA THR A 31 18.35 -23.76 -35.50
C THR A 31 17.52 -23.01 -34.46
N LEU A 32 18.13 -22.69 -33.30
CA LEU A 32 17.50 -22.03 -32.12
C LEU A 32 16.94 -20.62 -32.37
N THR A 33 16.47 -20.32 -33.55
CA THR A 33 15.85 -19.06 -33.93
C THR A 33 14.38 -19.27 -34.31
N ASP A 34 13.51 -19.29 -33.35
CA ASP A 34 12.05 -19.10 -33.44
C ASP A 34 11.25 -19.92 -34.49
N THR A 35 11.80 -20.98 -35.05
CA THR A 35 11.10 -21.84 -36.03
C THR A 35 10.82 -23.20 -35.43
N MET A 36 9.64 -23.35 -34.88
CA MET A 36 9.12 -24.63 -34.44
C MET A 36 8.96 -25.58 -35.65
N GLN A 37 9.45 -26.82 -35.55
CA GLN A 37 9.14 -27.87 -36.50
C GLN A 37 8.08 -28.82 -35.95
N VAL A 38 7.20 -29.25 -36.84
CA VAL A 38 6.01 -30.04 -36.50
C VAL A 38 5.93 -31.28 -37.39
N TRP A 39 5.75 -32.43 -36.78
CA TRP A 39 5.45 -33.68 -37.47
C TRP A 39 4.08 -34.20 -37.05
N ASP A 40 3.16 -34.33 -37.99
CA ASP A 40 1.91 -35.03 -37.78
C ASP A 40 2.07 -36.51 -38.15
N PHE A 41 1.65 -37.40 -37.26
CA PHE A 41 1.69 -38.81 -37.50
C PHE A 41 0.39 -39.49 -37.04
N VAL A 42 0.13 -40.66 -37.56
CA VAL A 42 -1.08 -41.43 -37.27
C VAL A 42 -0.71 -42.83 -36.75
N VAL A 43 -1.39 -43.23 -35.69
CA VAL A 43 -1.36 -44.60 -35.19
C VAL A 43 -2.69 -45.29 -35.56
N LYS A 44 -2.62 -46.46 -36.17
CA LYS A 44 -3.79 -47.27 -36.49
C LYS A 44 -3.58 -48.72 -35.98
N SER A 45 -4.56 -49.23 -35.22
CA SER A 45 -4.58 -50.58 -34.69
C SER A 45 -5.74 -51.36 -35.28
N THR A 46 -5.54 -52.66 -35.60
CA THR A 46 -6.62 -53.57 -35.97
C THR A 46 -7.48 -53.95 -34.79
N ASP A 47 -7.01 -53.82 -33.58
CA ASP A 47 -7.69 -54.17 -32.34
C ASP A 47 -7.96 -52.96 -31.47
N ALA A 48 -9.07 -52.98 -30.76
CA ALA A 48 -9.35 -52.02 -29.71
C ALA A 48 -8.60 -52.38 -28.41
N GLY A 49 -8.15 -51.41 -27.66
CA GLY A 49 -7.49 -51.62 -26.38
C GLY A 49 -6.46 -50.54 -26.03
N THR A 50 -5.69 -50.79 -25.01
CA THR A 50 -4.62 -49.87 -24.59
C THR A 50 -3.42 -49.96 -25.53
N ALA A 51 -3.06 -48.84 -26.14
CA ALA A 51 -1.83 -48.69 -26.95
C ALA A 51 -0.83 -47.78 -26.24
N THR A 52 0.46 -48.07 -26.37
CA THR A 52 1.54 -47.31 -25.78
C THR A 52 2.53 -46.90 -26.86
N LEU A 53 2.79 -45.59 -26.94
CA LEU A 53 3.88 -45.01 -27.73
C LEU A 53 5.10 -44.89 -26.84
N THR A 54 6.27 -45.30 -27.34
CA THR A 54 7.56 -45.12 -26.65
C THR A 54 8.48 -44.27 -27.54
N PHE A 55 9.04 -43.20 -26.98
CA PHE A 55 9.88 -42.27 -27.71
C PHE A 55 11.34 -42.52 -27.33
N VAL A 56 12.20 -42.73 -28.32
CA VAL A 56 13.62 -42.97 -28.13
C VAL A 56 14.41 -41.98 -28.97
N TYR A 57 15.30 -41.24 -28.32
CA TYR A 57 16.22 -40.34 -29.00
C TYR A 57 17.54 -40.99 -29.32
N ALA A 58 18.05 -40.85 -30.55
CA ALA A 58 19.43 -41.17 -30.90
C ALA A 58 20.43 -40.15 -30.28
N SER A 59 20.00 -38.88 -30.17
CA SER A 59 20.66 -37.84 -29.39
C SER A 59 19.55 -36.98 -28.75
N VAL A 60 19.78 -36.52 -27.52
CA VAL A 60 18.80 -35.67 -26.82
C VAL A 60 18.84 -34.28 -27.44
N PRO A 61 17.71 -33.77 -27.99
CA PRO A 61 17.67 -32.39 -28.44
C PRO A 61 17.93 -31.40 -27.31
N SER A 62 18.56 -30.28 -27.62
CA SER A 62 18.77 -29.19 -26.66
C SER A 62 17.52 -28.32 -26.42
N VAL A 63 16.45 -28.56 -27.16
CA VAL A 63 15.17 -27.84 -27.13
C VAL A 63 14.06 -28.81 -26.75
N PRO A 64 12.96 -28.33 -26.15
CA PRO A 64 11.82 -29.15 -25.76
C PRO A 64 11.20 -29.89 -26.97
N VAL A 65 10.75 -31.12 -26.73
CA VAL A 65 9.97 -31.92 -27.66
C VAL A 65 8.62 -32.21 -27.01
N VAL A 66 7.53 -31.90 -27.70
CA VAL A 66 6.18 -32.05 -27.17
C VAL A 66 5.36 -32.96 -28.08
N LEU A 67 4.69 -33.95 -27.49
CA LEU A 67 3.66 -34.77 -28.12
C LEU A 67 2.28 -34.16 -27.86
N GLU A 68 1.45 -34.11 -28.87
CA GLU A 68 0.03 -33.80 -28.78
C GLU A 68 -0.81 -34.94 -29.37
N ASN A 69 -1.82 -35.35 -28.64
CA ASN A 69 -2.91 -36.15 -29.20
C ASN A 69 -3.93 -35.17 -29.80
N THR A 70 -3.93 -34.98 -31.10
CA THR A 70 -4.72 -33.93 -31.77
C THR A 70 -6.21 -34.20 -31.77
N ALA A 71 -6.65 -35.43 -31.44
CA ALA A 71 -8.05 -35.76 -31.26
C ALA A 71 -8.62 -35.30 -29.90
N THR A 72 -7.77 -35.25 -28.88
CA THR A 72 -8.17 -34.90 -27.50
C THR A 72 -7.60 -33.58 -27.02
N GLY A 73 -6.60 -33.03 -27.69
CA GLY A 73 -5.81 -31.87 -27.27
C GLY A 73 -4.83 -32.17 -26.13
N ALA A 74 -4.72 -33.42 -25.66
CA ALA A 74 -3.80 -33.79 -24.59
C ALA A 74 -2.35 -33.69 -25.06
N ARG A 75 -1.50 -33.03 -24.26
CA ARG A 75 -0.06 -32.76 -24.55
C ARG A 75 0.84 -33.35 -23.48
N GLN A 76 2.06 -33.69 -23.86
CA GLN A 76 3.09 -34.20 -22.97
C GLN A 76 4.48 -33.81 -23.48
N THR A 77 5.29 -33.19 -22.62
CA THR A 77 6.72 -33.00 -22.90
C THR A 77 7.44 -34.36 -22.91
N LEU A 78 8.20 -34.61 -23.95
CA LEU A 78 8.91 -35.88 -24.15
C LEU A 78 10.36 -35.77 -23.64
N SER A 79 10.79 -36.84 -23.00
CA SER A 79 12.19 -37.13 -22.72
C SER A 79 12.60 -38.48 -23.33
N SER A 80 13.89 -38.83 -23.35
CA SER A 80 14.30 -40.15 -23.80
C SER A 80 13.60 -41.23 -22.97
N ASN A 81 13.02 -42.22 -23.66
CA ASN A 81 12.20 -43.30 -23.12
C ASN A 81 10.83 -42.85 -22.50
N SER A 82 10.37 -41.64 -22.79
CA SER A 82 8.98 -41.27 -22.44
C SER A 82 7.98 -42.21 -23.08
N THR A 83 6.90 -42.48 -22.37
CA THR A 83 5.79 -43.27 -22.87
C THR A 83 4.48 -42.46 -22.81
N TYR A 84 3.62 -42.63 -23.81
CA TYR A 84 2.29 -42.08 -23.86
C TYR A 84 1.30 -43.23 -24.11
N THR A 85 0.30 -43.35 -23.25
CA THR A 85 -0.70 -44.41 -23.31
C THR A 85 -2.05 -43.83 -23.67
N PHE A 86 -2.76 -44.48 -24.62
CA PHE A 86 -4.09 -44.09 -25.04
C PHE A 86 -4.96 -45.29 -25.35
N THR A 87 -6.27 -45.14 -25.45
CA THR A 87 -7.21 -46.17 -25.85
C THR A 87 -7.36 -46.15 -27.37
N ALA A 88 -6.88 -47.20 -28.03
CA ALA A 88 -7.07 -47.38 -29.45
C ALA A 88 -8.47 -47.98 -29.75
N VAL A 89 -9.10 -47.49 -30.80
CA VAL A 89 -10.33 -48.00 -31.38
C VAL A 89 -9.95 -48.82 -32.61
N ALA A 90 -10.50 -50.03 -32.74
CA ALA A 90 -10.19 -50.90 -33.85
C ALA A 90 -10.44 -50.21 -35.21
N ASP A 91 -9.51 -50.38 -36.12
CA ASP A 91 -9.50 -49.85 -37.50
C ASP A 91 -9.62 -48.32 -37.62
N SER A 92 -9.51 -47.59 -36.51
CA SER A 92 -9.56 -46.12 -36.47
C SER A 92 -8.18 -45.49 -36.51
N ALA A 93 -8.09 -44.31 -37.11
CA ALA A 93 -6.92 -43.47 -37.13
C ALA A 93 -6.86 -42.65 -35.84
N HIS A 94 -5.72 -42.68 -35.15
CA HIS A 94 -5.43 -41.86 -33.97
C HIS A 94 -4.34 -40.86 -34.36
N PRO A 95 -4.70 -39.59 -34.59
CA PRO A 95 -3.76 -38.56 -35.02
C PRO A 95 -2.98 -38.00 -33.86
N PHE A 96 -1.67 -37.81 -34.05
CA PHE A 96 -0.73 -37.22 -33.12
C PHE A 96 0.14 -36.20 -33.80
N ARG A 97 0.70 -35.31 -33.03
CA ARG A 97 1.65 -34.29 -33.45
C ARG A 97 2.87 -34.31 -32.52
N VAL A 98 4.05 -34.23 -33.08
CA VAL A 98 5.29 -33.95 -32.37
C VAL A 98 5.78 -32.58 -32.80
N SER A 99 6.07 -31.71 -31.86
CA SER A 99 6.59 -30.36 -32.07
C SER A 99 7.94 -30.22 -31.37
N ILE A 100 8.89 -29.51 -32.01
CA ILE A 100 10.22 -29.25 -31.48
C ILE A 100 10.66 -27.83 -31.81
N GLY A 101 11.37 -27.16 -30.88
CA GLY A 101 12.04 -25.88 -31.14
C GLY A 101 11.34 -24.65 -30.59
N ASP A 102 10.29 -24.81 -29.80
CA ASP A 102 9.72 -23.66 -29.09
C ASP A 102 10.60 -23.25 -27.91
N THR A 103 11.11 -22.02 -27.95
CA THR A 103 11.96 -21.41 -26.92
C THR A 103 11.35 -20.09 -26.42
N THR A 104 10.14 -19.74 -26.86
CA THR A 104 9.45 -18.50 -26.51
C THR A 104 8.63 -18.75 -25.24
N ALA A 105 8.79 -17.92 -24.24
CA ALA A 105 7.94 -17.96 -23.06
C ALA A 105 6.57 -17.30 -23.32
N PRO A 106 5.50 -17.72 -22.63
CA PRO A 106 4.19 -17.08 -22.74
C PRO A 106 4.23 -15.58 -22.50
N ALA A 107 3.41 -14.83 -23.22
CA ALA A 107 3.11 -13.45 -22.89
C ALA A 107 2.11 -13.41 -21.74
N LEU A 108 2.50 -12.80 -20.59
CA LEU A 108 1.69 -12.72 -19.38
C LEU A 108 1.46 -11.25 -19.00
N ALA A 109 0.19 -10.87 -18.79
CA ALA A 109 -0.18 -9.58 -18.23
C ALA A 109 -1.15 -9.76 -17.06
N LEU A 110 -0.87 -9.11 -15.93
CA LEU A 110 -1.74 -9.10 -14.76
C LEU A 110 -2.92 -8.15 -14.99
N GLY A 111 -4.11 -8.58 -14.60
CA GLY A 111 -5.29 -7.73 -14.57
C GLY A 111 -5.28 -6.77 -13.37
N ALA A 112 -6.17 -5.77 -13.41
CA ALA A 112 -6.28 -4.78 -12.34
C ALA A 112 -6.55 -5.39 -10.96
N SER A 113 -7.21 -6.53 -10.88
CA SER A 113 -7.43 -7.26 -9.63
C SER A 113 -6.18 -7.88 -9.01
N CYS A 114 -5.14 -8.15 -9.79
CA CYS A 114 -3.83 -8.60 -9.28
C CYS A 114 -2.93 -7.44 -8.88
N THR A 115 -3.11 -6.26 -9.50
CA THR A 115 -2.30 -5.06 -9.26
C THR A 115 -3.00 -4.08 -8.33
N GLY A 116 -4.23 -4.37 -7.90
CA GLY A 116 -5.25 -3.45 -7.65
C GLY A 116 -5.69 -3.03 -6.28
N PRO A 117 -6.21 -3.80 -5.35
CA PRO A 117 -6.69 -3.21 -4.12
C PRO A 117 -5.54 -2.84 -3.20
N ALA A 118 -5.64 -1.69 -2.53
CA ALA A 118 -4.69 -1.32 -1.49
C ALA A 118 -4.96 -2.11 -0.19
N ILE A 119 -6.25 -2.40 0.09
CA ILE A 119 -6.70 -3.16 1.26
C ILE A 119 -7.71 -4.22 0.84
N LEU A 120 -7.58 -5.44 1.35
CA LEU A 120 -8.51 -6.55 1.22
C LEU A 120 -9.12 -6.89 2.59
N ILE A 121 -10.38 -7.29 2.59
CA ILE A 121 -11.04 -7.76 3.81
C ILE A 121 -10.68 -9.23 4.06
N SER A 122 -10.27 -9.54 5.28
CA SER A 122 -10.00 -10.89 5.78
C SER A 122 -11.20 -11.82 5.52
N ASP A 123 -10.95 -13.11 5.31
CA ASP A 123 -11.95 -14.15 5.04
C ASP A 123 -12.87 -13.90 3.84
N SER A 124 -12.67 -12.83 3.09
CA SER A 124 -13.42 -12.55 1.86
C SER A 124 -12.88 -13.33 0.66
N THR A 125 -13.59 -13.28 -0.45
CA THR A 125 -13.10 -13.82 -1.73
C THR A 125 -12.66 -12.70 -2.64
N HIS A 126 -11.41 -12.75 -3.11
CA HIS A 126 -10.86 -11.82 -4.08
C HIS A 126 -10.62 -12.54 -5.42
N SER A 127 -11.20 -12.01 -6.50
CA SER A 127 -11.07 -12.58 -7.84
C SER A 127 -9.84 -12.00 -8.54
N LEU A 128 -8.83 -12.83 -8.74
CA LEU A 128 -7.63 -12.50 -9.50
C LEU A 128 -7.86 -12.75 -10.98
N GLY A 129 -7.33 -11.88 -11.85
CA GLY A 129 -7.43 -11.99 -13.29
C GLY A 129 -6.12 -11.68 -14.00
N TRP A 130 -5.87 -12.38 -15.11
CA TRP A 130 -4.70 -12.19 -15.97
C TRP A 130 -5.02 -12.59 -17.42
N THR A 131 -4.12 -12.24 -18.32
CA THR A 131 -4.07 -12.78 -19.67
C THR A 131 -2.75 -13.51 -19.86
N ALA A 132 -2.82 -14.74 -20.37
CA ALA A 132 -1.65 -15.52 -20.75
C ALA A 132 -1.86 -16.07 -22.16
N THR A 133 -0.94 -15.82 -23.09
CA THR A 133 -1.01 -16.26 -24.47
C THR A 133 0.35 -16.75 -24.94
N ASP A 134 0.35 -17.78 -25.75
CA ASP A 134 1.54 -18.34 -26.35
C ASP A 134 1.26 -18.89 -27.76
N GLY A 135 2.26 -18.90 -28.64
CA GLY A 135 2.16 -19.47 -29.98
C GLY A 135 2.05 -21.00 -29.97
N PHE A 136 2.53 -21.65 -28.91
CA PHE A 136 2.45 -23.09 -28.68
C PHE A 136 1.44 -23.49 -27.60
N GLU A 137 0.59 -22.57 -27.18
CA GLU A 137 -0.40 -22.65 -26.10
C GLU A 137 0.20 -22.70 -24.69
N VAL A 138 -0.52 -22.11 -23.78
CA VAL A 138 -0.24 -22.15 -22.35
C VAL A 138 -0.64 -23.50 -21.78
N ASP A 139 0.27 -24.17 -21.06
CA ASP A 139 0.00 -25.42 -20.33
C ASP A 139 -0.65 -25.16 -18.98
N SER A 140 -0.03 -24.26 -18.22
CA SER A 140 -0.43 -24.04 -16.84
C SER A 140 -0.17 -22.60 -16.38
N VAL A 141 -0.99 -22.17 -15.40
CA VAL A 141 -0.78 -20.91 -14.66
C VAL A 141 -0.75 -21.23 -13.17
N MET A 142 0.26 -20.70 -12.48
CA MET A 142 0.43 -20.85 -11.03
C MET A 142 0.26 -19.49 -10.37
N VAL A 143 -0.51 -19.45 -9.28
CA VAL A 143 -0.71 -18.26 -8.46
C VAL A 143 -0.07 -18.47 -7.12
N SER A 144 0.76 -17.54 -6.69
CA SER A 144 1.41 -17.54 -5.39
C SER A 144 1.14 -16.23 -4.66
N PHE A 145 1.10 -16.30 -3.36
CA PHE A 145 0.89 -15.19 -2.45
C PHE A 145 2.09 -15.00 -1.53
N SER A 146 2.41 -13.76 -1.25
CA SER A 146 3.42 -13.31 -0.27
C SER A 146 2.73 -12.46 0.79
N SER A 147 3.13 -12.64 2.05
CA SER A 147 2.74 -11.80 3.19
C SER A 147 3.89 -10.90 3.68
N ASP A 148 5.06 -10.95 3.04
CA ASP A 148 6.31 -10.31 3.46
C ASP A 148 6.90 -9.41 2.35
N SER A 149 6.03 -8.67 1.67
CA SER A 149 6.36 -7.72 0.59
C SER A 149 7.12 -8.33 -0.59
N GLY A 150 6.93 -9.64 -0.82
CA GLY A 150 7.53 -10.36 -1.93
C GLY A 150 8.87 -11.02 -1.64
N THR A 151 9.28 -11.09 -0.37
CA THR A 151 10.50 -11.81 0.03
C THR A 151 10.32 -13.32 -0.13
N THR A 152 9.17 -13.85 0.29
CA THR A 152 8.81 -15.27 0.11
C THR A 152 7.43 -15.40 -0.52
N TYR A 153 7.20 -16.48 -1.27
CA TYR A 153 5.93 -16.76 -1.93
C TYR A 153 5.46 -18.17 -1.62
N THR A 154 4.19 -18.30 -1.24
CA THR A 154 3.53 -19.59 -1.04
C THR A 154 2.55 -19.84 -2.19
N LEU A 155 2.67 -21.01 -2.83
CA LEU A 155 1.76 -21.42 -3.92
C LEU A 155 0.33 -21.54 -3.39
N GLN A 156 -0.60 -20.85 -4.03
CA GLN A 156 -2.02 -20.87 -3.70
C GLN A 156 -2.78 -21.82 -4.63
N ALA A 157 -2.46 -21.81 -5.92
CA ALA A 157 -3.10 -22.65 -6.91
C ALA A 157 -2.16 -22.99 -8.07
N SER A 158 -2.30 -24.21 -8.62
CA SER A 158 -1.76 -24.62 -9.90
C SER A 158 -2.95 -24.95 -10.80
N LEU A 159 -3.10 -24.17 -11.86
CA LEU A 159 -4.28 -24.11 -12.70
C LEU A 159 -3.88 -24.50 -14.14
N GLY A 160 -4.86 -24.94 -14.94
CA GLY A 160 -4.68 -25.07 -16.38
C GLY A 160 -4.74 -23.71 -17.09
N THR A 161 -5.24 -23.72 -18.32
CA THR A 161 -5.33 -22.54 -19.20
C THR A 161 -6.49 -21.61 -18.83
N VAL A 162 -6.55 -21.14 -17.59
CA VAL A 162 -7.58 -20.21 -17.11
C VAL A 162 -7.05 -18.78 -17.01
N SER A 163 -7.95 -17.81 -17.11
CA SER A 163 -7.63 -16.38 -17.05
C SER A 163 -7.93 -15.74 -15.68
N GLY A 164 -8.23 -16.55 -14.67
CA GLY A 164 -8.53 -16.03 -13.33
C GLY A 164 -8.63 -17.12 -12.27
N TYR A 165 -8.61 -16.67 -11.02
CA TYR A 165 -8.68 -17.49 -9.83
C TYR A 165 -9.39 -16.75 -8.70
N ASN A 166 -10.35 -17.40 -8.05
CA ASN A 166 -11.00 -16.88 -6.85
C ASN A 166 -10.17 -17.30 -5.64
N TRP A 167 -9.46 -16.34 -5.07
CA TRP A 167 -8.61 -16.54 -3.91
C TRP A 167 -9.37 -16.22 -2.64
N THR A 168 -9.32 -17.10 -1.64
CA THR A 168 -9.80 -16.80 -0.29
C THR A 168 -8.74 -16.03 0.43
N VAL A 169 -9.07 -14.81 0.85
CA VAL A 169 -8.17 -13.93 1.62
C VAL A 169 -7.91 -14.59 2.98
N PRO A 170 -6.64 -14.75 3.40
CA PRO A 170 -6.34 -15.37 4.68
C PRO A 170 -6.94 -14.59 5.85
N ASP A 171 -7.26 -15.29 6.92
CA ASP A 171 -7.60 -14.67 8.21
C ASP A 171 -6.39 -13.89 8.74
N ALA A 172 -6.60 -12.61 9.03
CA ALA A 172 -5.61 -11.72 9.60
C ALA A 172 -6.29 -10.53 10.27
N VAL A 173 -5.82 -10.13 11.43
CA VAL A 173 -6.24 -8.87 12.06
C VAL A 173 -5.79 -7.69 11.22
N VAL A 174 -4.48 -7.56 10.99
CA VAL A 174 -3.88 -6.65 10.00
C VAL A 174 -2.62 -7.30 9.43
N MET A 175 -2.48 -7.24 8.11
CA MET A 175 -1.27 -7.62 7.39
C MET A 175 -0.99 -6.60 6.29
N THR A 176 0.21 -6.07 6.20
CA THR A 176 0.57 -4.97 5.28
C THR A 176 1.54 -5.36 4.17
N GLY A 177 1.94 -6.63 4.09
CA GLY A 177 2.97 -7.12 3.16
C GLY A 177 2.43 -7.96 1.98
N GLY A 178 1.16 -7.82 1.59
CA GLY A 178 0.54 -8.65 0.55
C GLY A 178 1.09 -8.39 -0.85
N LYS A 179 1.50 -9.45 -1.56
CA LYS A 179 1.81 -9.43 -2.99
C LYS A 179 1.38 -10.71 -3.68
N PHE A 180 0.98 -10.60 -4.95
CA PHE A 180 0.73 -11.76 -5.81
C PHE A 180 1.87 -11.96 -6.79
N LYS A 181 2.15 -13.23 -7.09
CA LYS A 181 2.98 -13.67 -8.18
C LYS A 181 2.22 -14.65 -9.04
N VAL A 182 2.15 -14.39 -10.34
CA VAL A 182 1.57 -15.29 -11.33
C VAL A 182 2.68 -15.77 -12.24
N LYS A 183 2.75 -17.09 -12.44
CA LYS A 183 3.67 -17.73 -13.37
C LYS A 183 2.86 -18.46 -14.43
N SER A 184 3.15 -18.21 -15.70
CA SER A 184 2.62 -18.95 -16.83
C SER A 184 3.70 -19.82 -17.45
N GLN A 185 3.34 -21.04 -17.85
CA GLN A 185 4.21 -21.98 -18.52
C GLN A 185 3.49 -22.57 -19.73
N ASP A 186 4.23 -22.72 -20.85
CA ASP A 186 3.76 -23.40 -22.06
C ASP A 186 4.03 -24.92 -22.01
N TYR A 187 3.57 -25.64 -23.03
CA TYR A 187 3.82 -27.06 -23.14
C TYR A 187 5.27 -27.41 -23.47
N ALA A 188 6.07 -26.48 -23.96
CA ALA A 188 7.50 -26.66 -24.19
C ALA A 188 8.33 -26.51 -22.91
N GLY A 189 7.74 -25.99 -21.83
CA GLY A 189 8.38 -25.78 -20.55
C GLY A 189 8.95 -24.38 -20.36
N ASN A 190 8.82 -23.48 -21.37
CA ASN A 190 9.21 -22.09 -21.20
C ASN A 190 8.24 -21.39 -20.25
N SER A 191 8.69 -20.44 -19.46
CA SER A 191 7.85 -19.79 -18.47
C SER A 191 8.21 -18.34 -18.25
N VAL A 192 7.21 -17.58 -17.82
CA VAL A 192 7.32 -16.18 -17.41
C VAL A 192 6.65 -15.99 -16.05
N GLU A 193 7.22 -15.12 -15.24
CA GLU A 193 6.63 -14.69 -13.97
C GLU A 193 6.33 -13.19 -14.00
N LYS A 194 5.21 -12.82 -13.36
CA LYS A 194 4.84 -11.43 -13.07
C LYS A 194 4.43 -11.32 -11.61
N VAL A 195 4.86 -10.23 -10.98
CA VAL A 195 4.54 -9.89 -9.60
C VAL A 195 3.68 -8.63 -9.61
N SER A 196 2.74 -8.52 -8.67
CA SER A 196 1.98 -7.28 -8.47
C SER A 196 2.93 -6.11 -8.20
N ASP A 197 2.68 -4.97 -8.85
CA ASP A 197 3.56 -3.80 -8.75
C ASP A 197 3.57 -3.23 -7.32
N TYR A 198 2.40 -3.26 -6.66
CA TYR A 198 2.19 -2.67 -5.33
C TYR A 198 2.00 -3.73 -4.25
N VAL A 199 2.27 -3.32 -3.03
CA VAL A 199 1.95 -4.07 -1.81
C VAL A 199 0.53 -3.71 -1.40
N PHE A 200 -0.25 -4.70 -0.92
CA PHE A 200 -1.58 -4.49 -0.37
C PHE A 200 -1.64 -4.95 1.09
N ALA A 201 -2.63 -4.43 1.82
CA ALA A 201 -2.95 -4.88 3.17
C ALA A 201 -4.13 -5.86 3.17
N ILE A 202 -4.21 -6.65 4.23
CA ILE A 202 -5.41 -7.40 4.62
C ILE A 202 -5.83 -6.88 5.99
N ALA A 203 -7.12 -6.60 6.17
CA ALA A 203 -7.68 -6.16 7.43
C ALA A 203 -8.87 -7.03 7.83
N GLY A 204 -8.92 -7.40 9.11
CA GLY A 204 -10.03 -8.11 9.72
C GLY A 204 -11.17 -7.18 10.12
N ASP A 205 -12.25 -7.76 10.60
CA ASP A 205 -13.42 -7.07 11.16
C ASP A 205 -13.26 -6.73 12.65
N SER A 206 -12.19 -7.16 13.28
CA SER A 206 -11.77 -6.80 14.63
C SER A 206 -10.32 -6.31 14.59
N LEU A 207 -10.12 -5.03 14.89
CA LEU A 207 -8.79 -4.42 14.93
C LEU A 207 -8.42 -4.11 16.36
N SER A 208 -7.15 -4.28 16.72
CA SER A 208 -6.66 -4.04 18.08
C SER A 208 -5.40 -3.19 18.11
N SER A 209 -5.22 -2.43 19.20
CA SER A 209 -4.03 -1.63 19.46
C SER A 209 -3.72 -1.57 20.96
N ALA A 210 -2.42 -1.47 21.26
CA ALA A 210 -1.98 -1.17 22.62
C ALA A 210 -2.11 0.32 22.91
N VAL A 211 -2.70 0.66 24.07
CA VAL A 211 -2.80 2.02 24.61
C VAL A 211 -1.98 2.10 25.89
N ALA A 212 -1.12 3.11 26.00
CA ALA A 212 -0.36 3.38 27.21
C ALA A 212 -1.23 4.06 28.28
N ALA A 213 -0.84 3.95 29.54
CA ALA A 213 -1.41 4.79 30.60
C ALA A 213 -1.05 6.27 30.36
N GLY A 214 -1.97 7.16 30.69
CA GLY A 214 -1.84 8.61 30.46
C GLY A 214 -2.78 9.12 29.40
N TRP A 215 -2.44 10.26 28.82
CA TRP A 215 -3.20 10.89 27.76
C TRP A 215 -2.65 10.55 26.39
N THR A 216 -3.53 10.20 25.46
CA THR A 216 -3.19 9.83 24.10
C THR A 216 -4.18 10.47 23.13
N LEU A 217 -3.69 11.05 22.03
CA LEU A 217 -4.54 11.37 20.88
C LEU A 217 -4.81 10.07 20.10
N TRP A 218 -6.07 9.68 20.02
CA TRP A 218 -6.50 8.37 19.58
C TRP A 218 -7.64 8.44 18.56
N GLY A 219 -7.80 7.40 17.75
CA GLY A 219 -8.95 7.16 16.88
C GLY A 219 -8.86 5.79 16.23
N ALA A 220 -9.99 5.16 15.93
CA ALA A 220 -10.02 3.82 15.38
C ALA A 220 -9.92 3.81 13.85
N PRO A 221 -9.04 2.99 13.23
CA PRO A 221 -8.89 2.90 11.78
C PRO A 221 -9.89 1.92 11.15
N ILE A 222 -11.16 2.03 11.55
CA ILE A 222 -12.24 1.14 11.14
C ILE A 222 -13.58 1.87 11.29
N ASN A 223 -14.56 1.53 10.43
CA ASN A 223 -15.94 1.93 10.65
C ASN A 223 -16.56 1.01 11.72
N PRO A 224 -16.78 1.47 12.96
CA PRO A 224 -17.19 0.61 14.06
C PRO A 224 -18.61 0.04 13.84
N SER A 225 -18.81 -1.22 14.21
CA SER A 225 -20.13 -1.88 14.16
C SER A 225 -21.11 -1.29 15.17
N ASN A 226 -20.60 -0.65 16.21
CA ASN A 226 -21.32 0.08 17.24
C ASN A 226 -20.55 1.36 17.53
N ASP A 227 -21.22 2.49 17.47
CA ASP A 227 -20.65 3.81 17.67
C ASP A 227 -20.45 4.22 19.14
N SER A 228 -20.87 3.40 20.11
CA SER A 228 -20.70 3.70 21.53
C SER A 228 -19.25 3.49 22.00
N MET A 229 -18.60 4.54 22.49
CA MET A 229 -17.27 4.45 23.14
C MET A 229 -17.28 3.43 24.29
N THR A 230 -18.33 3.44 25.13
CA THR A 230 -18.46 2.49 26.24
C THR A 230 -18.49 1.05 25.75
N THR A 231 -19.18 0.77 24.64
CA THR A 231 -19.25 -0.59 24.10
C THR A 231 -17.91 -1.07 23.56
N ASN A 232 -17.12 -0.17 22.93
CA ASN A 232 -15.86 -0.51 22.33
C ASN A 232 -14.67 -0.52 23.27
N LEU A 233 -14.76 0.12 24.44
CA LEU A 233 -13.59 0.33 25.31
C LEU A 233 -13.75 -0.23 26.73
N SER A 234 -14.99 -0.43 27.27
CA SER A 234 -15.17 -0.75 28.68
C SER A 234 -14.73 -2.14 29.11
N ASP A 235 -14.66 -3.10 28.21
CA ASP A 235 -14.22 -4.47 28.49
C ASP A 235 -12.69 -4.62 28.45
N ASP A 236 -12.01 -3.66 27.82
CA ASP A 236 -10.56 -3.63 27.70
C ASP A 236 -9.86 -2.95 28.89
N PHE A 237 -10.50 -1.94 29.47
CA PHE A 237 -9.94 -1.22 30.60
C PHE A 237 -10.44 -1.77 31.94
N SER A 238 -9.51 -2.15 32.80
CA SER A 238 -9.80 -2.64 34.16
C SER A 238 -9.91 -1.53 35.20
N ASP A 239 -9.58 -0.30 34.86
CA ASP A 239 -9.58 0.89 35.71
C ASP A 239 -10.15 2.08 34.95
N TYR A 240 -10.09 3.27 35.54
CA TYR A 240 -10.66 4.49 34.98
C TYR A 240 -10.07 4.84 33.61
N TRP A 241 -10.96 5.16 32.70
CA TRP A 241 -10.68 5.75 31.38
C TRP A 241 -11.75 6.75 31.03
N ASP A 242 -11.44 7.67 30.12
CA ASP A 242 -12.39 8.68 29.60
C ASP A 242 -11.98 9.16 28.23
N THR A 243 -12.93 9.64 27.45
CA THR A 243 -12.69 10.19 26.09
C THR A 243 -13.26 11.59 25.97
N PHE A 244 -12.53 12.45 25.26
CA PHE A 244 -12.93 13.83 25.02
C PHE A 244 -12.76 14.18 23.54
N ASP A 245 -13.79 14.82 23.03
CA ASP A 245 -13.75 15.58 21.79
C ASP A 245 -13.50 17.05 22.08
N TYR A 246 -13.26 17.84 21.03
CA TYR A 246 -13.02 19.28 21.13
C TYR A 246 -14.03 20.06 20.30
N VAL A 247 -14.99 20.70 20.96
CA VAL A 247 -16.09 21.42 20.33
C VAL A 247 -16.19 22.83 20.91
N ASN A 248 -16.37 23.83 20.06
CA ASN A 248 -16.55 25.24 20.48
C ASN A 248 -15.41 25.77 21.38
N ASN A 249 -14.17 25.44 21.05
CA ASN A 249 -12.97 25.80 21.81
C ASN A 249 -12.91 25.23 23.23
N GLY A 250 -13.47 24.05 23.46
CA GLY A 250 -13.44 23.38 24.75
C GLY A 250 -13.56 21.85 24.63
N TYR A 251 -12.97 21.16 25.60
CA TYR A 251 -13.11 19.71 25.71
C TYR A 251 -14.50 19.31 26.18
N THR A 252 -15.09 18.37 25.46
CA THR A 252 -16.42 17.84 25.75
C THR A 252 -16.32 16.31 25.85
N TYR A 253 -16.95 15.73 26.87
CA TYR A 253 -17.09 14.28 26.92
C TYR A 253 -17.90 13.82 25.70
N ASP A 254 -17.32 12.92 24.90
CA ASP A 254 -18.03 12.29 23.81
C ASP A 254 -18.07 10.76 24.02
N GLY A 255 -19.27 10.21 23.91
CA GLY A 255 -19.54 8.78 24.01
C GLY A 255 -19.67 8.08 22.66
N ILE A 256 -19.37 8.76 21.56
CA ILE A 256 -19.57 8.28 20.19
C ILE A 256 -18.21 8.11 19.50
N LEU A 257 -17.98 6.95 18.90
CA LEU A 257 -16.81 6.63 18.10
C LEU A 257 -17.18 6.65 16.61
N LEU A 258 -16.59 7.58 15.88
CA LEU A 258 -16.79 7.71 14.43
C LEU A 258 -15.50 7.52 13.67
N GLU A 259 -15.61 7.01 12.46
CA GLU A 259 -14.47 6.86 11.54
C GLU A 259 -13.90 8.22 11.12
N GLY A 260 -12.59 8.36 11.21
CA GLY A 260 -11.86 9.58 10.83
C GLY A 260 -11.84 10.66 11.91
N GLU A 261 -12.69 10.58 12.93
CA GLU A 261 -12.64 11.49 14.08
C GLU A 261 -11.56 11.07 15.08
N GLY A 262 -10.91 12.06 15.68
CA GLY A 262 -9.90 11.90 16.70
C GLY A 262 -10.43 12.27 18.08
N TYR A 263 -9.86 11.68 19.11
CA TYR A 263 -10.27 11.86 20.50
C TYR A 263 -9.06 11.95 21.40
N TRP A 264 -9.18 12.68 22.49
CA TRP A 264 -8.33 12.44 23.63
C TRP A 264 -8.82 11.24 24.40
N LEU A 265 -7.95 10.27 24.62
CA LEU A 265 -8.18 9.11 25.48
C LEU A 265 -7.26 9.23 26.70
N GLY A 266 -7.86 9.36 27.87
CA GLY A 266 -7.18 9.28 29.16
C GLY A 266 -7.38 7.89 29.77
N ALA A 267 -6.29 7.21 30.08
CA ALA A 267 -6.31 5.87 30.68
C ALA A 267 -5.46 5.80 31.94
N ALA A 268 -6.01 5.28 33.04
CA ALA A 268 -5.27 5.10 34.29
C ALA A 268 -4.22 3.96 34.19
N GLN A 269 -4.44 3.00 33.30
CA GLN A 269 -3.54 1.85 33.06
C GLN A 269 -3.42 1.58 31.56
N SER A 270 -2.29 0.96 31.17
CA SER A 270 -2.14 0.46 29.79
C SER A 270 -3.11 -0.67 29.53
N ALA A 271 -3.67 -0.73 28.35
CA ALA A 271 -4.58 -1.76 27.87
C ALA A 271 -4.26 -2.15 26.42
N THR A 272 -4.81 -3.27 25.97
CA THR A 272 -4.99 -3.54 24.56
C THR A 272 -6.46 -3.39 24.28
N ILE A 273 -6.82 -2.44 23.44
CA ILE A 273 -8.20 -2.19 23.04
C ILE A 273 -8.47 -2.89 21.71
N ASP A 274 -9.71 -3.36 21.53
CA ASP A 274 -10.19 -3.85 20.24
C ASP A 274 -11.50 -3.21 19.84
N VAL A 275 -11.63 -2.98 18.52
CA VAL A 275 -12.82 -2.39 17.91
C VAL A 275 -13.31 -3.29 16.79
N LEU A 276 -14.58 -3.72 16.92
CA LEU A 276 -15.27 -4.48 15.88
C LEU A 276 -15.88 -3.53 14.85
N GLY A 277 -15.67 -3.83 13.56
CA GLY A 277 -16.22 -2.98 12.51
C GLY A 277 -15.95 -3.48 11.10
N THR A 278 -16.11 -2.58 10.15
CA THR A 278 -15.79 -2.85 8.74
C THR A 278 -14.57 -2.03 8.32
N PRO A 279 -13.48 -2.66 7.87
CA PRO A 279 -12.32 -1.93 7.34
C PRO A 279 -12.68 -1.04 6.17
N ILE A 280 -12.11 0.16 6.11
CA ILE A 280 -12.30 1.09 5.00
C ILE A 280 -11.33 0.69 3.89
N VAL A 281 -11.88 0.36 2.72
CA VAL A 281 -11.15 -0.20 1.57
C VAL A 281 -11.19 0.70 0.32
N SER A 282 -11.65 1.92 0.48
CA SER A 282 -11.68 2.97 -0.57
C SER A 282 -11.25 4.31 0.02
N ASP A 283 -11.01 5.30 -0.83
CA ASP A 283 -10.76 6.66 -0.36
C ASP A 283 -11.87 7.08 0.61
N PHE A 284 -11.44 7.68 1.73
CA PHE A 284 -12.35 8.15 2.77
C PHE A 284 -12.37 9.68 2.78
N THR A 285 -13.55 10.26 2.71
CA THR A 285 -13.75 11.71 2.73
C THR A 285 -14.60 12.11 3.92
N MET A 286 -14.13 13.10 4.68
CA MET A 286 -14.86 13.72 5.79
C MET A 286 -14.96 15.22 5.60
N SER A 287 -16.04 15.80 6.12
CA SER A 287 -16.22 17.25 6.15
C SER A 287 -15.62 17.83 7.41
N LEU A 288 -14.82 18.87 7.27
CA LEU A 288 -14.15 19.55 8.39
C LEU A 288 -14.95 20.73 8.91
N SER A 289 -15.00 20.89 10.22
CA SER A 289 -15.56 22.06 10.88
C SER A 289 -14.50 23.17 11.00
N GLN A 290 -14.92 24.43 10.87
CA GLN A 290 -14.00 25.56 11.07
C GLN A 290 -13.61 25.67 12.55
N GLY A 291 -12.31 25.78 12.81
CA GLY A 291 -11.75 25.82 14.15
C GLY A 291 -10.64 24.79 14.33
N TRP A 292 -10.35 24.45 15.56
CA TRP A 292 -9.54 23.30 15.89
C TRP A 292 -10.38 22.04 15.82
N GLU A 293 -9.89 21.04 15.08
CA GLU A 293 -10.55 19.77 14.83
C GLU A 293 -9.65 18.62 15.27
N LEU A 294 -10.24 17.64 15.94
CA LEU A 294 -9.59 16.37 16.24
C LEU A 294 -9.93 15.38 15.14
N ILE A 295 -8.92 14.88 14.48
CA ILE A 295 -9.06 13.93 13.37
C ILE A 295 -8.18 12.69 13.61
N SER A 296 -8.50 11.57 12.97
CA SER A 296 -7.70 10.36 13.03
C SER A 296 -7.53 9.73 11.65
N ASN A 297 -6.61 8.78 11.54
CA ASN A 297 -6.48 7.98 10.34
C ASN A 297 -7.58 6.90 10.28
N PRO A 298 -8.52 6.96 9.33
CA PRO A 298 -9.59 5.96 9.20
C PRO A 298 -9.12 4.65 8.55
N LEU A 299 -7.88 4.62 8.03
CA LEU A 299 -7.33 3.49 7.29
C LEU A 299 -6.35 2.67 8.15
N VAL A 300 -6.23 1.38 7.84
CA VAL A 300 -5.26 0.48 8.49
C VAL A 300 -3.81 0.66 8.00
N LEU A 301 -3.58 1.59 7.08
CA LEU A 301 -2.28 1.93 6.51
C LEU A 301 -1.89 3.34 6.90
N ASP A 302 -0.59 3.60 7.00
CA ASP A 302 -0.08 4.96 7.12
C ASP A 302 -0.45 5.79 5.89
N VAL A 303 -0.85 7.04 6.12
CA VAL A 303 -1.18 8.01 5.08
C VAL A 303 -0.25 9.22 5.21
N SER A 304 0.51 9.52 4.17
CA SER A 304 1.34 10.73 4.15
C SER A 304 0.47 11.98 4.12
N VAL A 305 0.78 12.99 4.90
CA VAL A 305 0.12 14.31 4.86
C VAL A 305 0.17 14.91 3.45
N ASP A 306 1.28 14.72 2.72
CA ASP A 306 1.42 15.19 1.33
C ASP A 306 0.47 14.49 0.35
N SER A 307 -0.10 13.34 0.72
CA SER A 307 -1.06 12.60 -0.11
C SER A 307 -2.52 13.00 0.14
N LEU A 308 -2.81 13.69 1.23
CA LEU A 308 -4.14 14.19 1.52
C LEU A 308 -4.60 15.19 0.46
N THR A 309 -5.88 15.19 0.18
CA THR A 309 -6.51 16.21 -0.65
C THR A 309 -7.63 16.92 0.08
N PHE A 310 -7.75 18.22 -0.19
CA PHE A 310 -8.74 19.10 0.39
C PHE A 310 -9.61 19.68 -0.71
N THR A 311 -10.93 19.58 -0.58
CA THR A 311 -11.87 20.03 -1.59
C THR A 311 -12.81 21.09 -0.98
N LYS A 312 -12.92 22.23 -1.67
CA LYS A 312 -13.88 23.30 -1.36
C LYS A 312 -14.40 23.88 -2.66
N ASP A 313 -15.71 24.11 -2.75
CA ASP A 313 -16.37 24.71 -3.93
C ASP A 313 -15.94 24.02 -5.25
N ALA A 314 -15.88 22.68 -5.28
CA ALA A 314 -15.44 21.85 -6.40
C ALA A 314 -13.96 22.06 -6.84
N THR A 315 -13.15 22.71 -6.02
CA THR A 315 -11.71 22.84 -6.23
C THR A 315 -10.98 21.91 -5.27
N THR A 316 -10.10 21.05 -5.79
CA THR A 316 -9.29 20.14 -4.96
C THR A 316 -7.84 20.59 -4.95
N LYS A 317 -7.22 20.55 -3.78
CA LYS A 317 -5.85 20.97 -3.48
C LYS A 317 -5.13 19.91 -2.68
N THR A 318 -3.81 19.84 -2.82
CA THR A 318 -2.92 19.15 -1.87
C THR A 318 -2.91 19.86 -0.52
N HIS A 319 -2.36 19.24 0.53
CA HIS A 319 -2.22 19.89 1.84
C HIS A 319 -1.46 21.23 1.74
N ALA A 320 -0.28 21.25 1.09
CA ALA A 320 0.51 22.45 0.94
C ALA A 320 -0.23 23.57 0.18
N GLU A 321 -0.96 23.23 -0.88
CA GLU A 321 -1.79 24.21 -1.62
C GLU A 321 -3.00 24.71 -0.82
N ALA A 322 -3.56 23.86 0.06
CA ALA A 322 -4.67 24.23 0.93
C ALA A 322 -4.20 25.14 2.06
N VAL A 323 -2.98 24.93 2.60
CA VAL A 323 -2.30 25.83 3.54
C VAL A 323 -2.06 27.19 2.90
N THR A 324 -1.43 27.23 1.71
CA THR A 324 -1.21 28.47 0.94
C THR A 324 -2.51 29.22 0.64
N ALA A 325 -3.60 28.48 0.41
CA ALA A 325 -4.90 29.08 0.16
C ALA A 325 -5.64 29.53 1.43
N GLY A 326 -5.09 29.28 2.62
CA GLY A 326 -5.70 29.63 3.89
C GLY A 326 -6.94 28.79 4.23
N TRP A 327 -7.04 27.55 3.71
CA TRP A 327 -8.15 26.67 4.06
C TRP A 327 -7.92 25.89 5.34
N VAL A 328 -6.67 25.47 5.55
CA VAL A 328 -6.20 24.74 6.72
C VAL A 328 -4.80 25.23 7.09
N ASN A 329 -4.31 24.84 8.26
CA ASN A 329 -2.93 25.06 8.67
C ASN A 329 -2.26 23.73 9.07
N SER A 330 -1.27 23.79 9.95
CA SER A 330 -0.48 22.64 10.38
C SER A 330 -1.31 21.56 11.05
N ILE A 331 -0.82 20.33 10.94
CA ILE A 331 -1.39 19.14 11.57
C ILE A 331 -0.41 18.69 12.66
N TYR A 332 -0.89 18.44 13.87
CA TYR A 332 -0.07 18.08 15.02
C TYR A 332 -0.44 16.72 15.58
N GLY A 333 0.58 15.88 15.77
CA GLY A 333 0.49 14.64 16.55
C GLY A 333 0.95 14.88 17.99
N TYR A 334 0.62 13.96 18.89
CA TYR A 334 1.02 13.99 20.29
C TYR A 334 1.78 12.73 20.68
N SER A 335 2.96 12.92 21.32
CA SER A 335 3.87 11.81 21.68
C SER A 335 3.61 11.19 23.06
N GLY A 336 2.64 11.70 23.81
CA GLY A 336 2.41 11.38 25.24
C GLY A 336 2.95 12.44 26.18
N THR A 337 3.86 13.29 25.72
CA THR A 337 4.47 14.37 26.50
C THR A 337 4.43 15.72 25.80
N GLY A 338 4.39 15.75 24.48
CA GLY A 338 4.39 16.98 23.70
C GLY A 338 3.85 16.78 22.27
N TYR A 339 3.64 17.90 21.59
CA TYR A 339 3.21 17.94 20.20
C TYR A 339 4.37 17.94 19.23
N SER A 340 4.11 17.49 18.01
CA SER A 340 5.00 17.65 16.86
C SER A 340 4.18 17.80 15.58
N VAL A 341 4.75 18.50 14.59
CA VAL A 341 4.12 18.59 13.27
C VAL A 341 4.09 17.21 12.62
N ALA A 342 2.92 16.76 12.23
CA ALA A 342 2.75 15.47 11.62
C ALA A 342 3.09 15.50 10.11
N SER A 343 3.85 14.52 9.65
CA SER A 343 4.08 14.25 8.23
C SER A 343 3.32 13.01 7.74
N THR A 344 2.80 12.22 8.68
CA THR A 344 2.13 10.95 8.42
C THR A 344 0.99 10.77 9.41
N PHE A 345 -0.15 10.32 8.92
CA PHE A 345 -1.24 9.81 9.73
C PHE A 345 -1.05 8.31 9.90
N SER A 346 -0.76 7.88 11.11
CA SER A 346 -0.67 6.44 11.44
C SER A 346 -2.00 5.94 11.99
N PRO A 347 -2.37 4.66 11.73
CA PRO A 347 -3.54 4.04 12.32
C PRO A 347 -3.54 4.18 13.85
N TRP A 348 -4.72 4.29 14.46
CA TRP A 348 -4.94 4.43 15.90
C TRP A 348 -4.50 5.76 16.53
N ASN A 349 -3.85 6.64 15.79
CA ASN A 349 -3.42 7.93 16.28
C ASN A 349 -4.41 9.03 15.88
N GLY A 350 -4.70 9.90 16.84
CA GLY A 350 -5.40 11.15 16.62
C GLY A 350 -4.43 12.30 16.35
N TYR A 351 -4.97 13.36 15.75
CA TYR A 351 -4.21 14.55 15.36
C TYR A 351 -5.06 15.80 15.54
N TRP A 352 -4.42 16.90 15.85
CA TRP A 352 -5.01 18.22 15.72
C TRP A 352 -4.87 18.76 14.31
N MET A 353 -5.92 19.34 13.79
CA MET A 353 -5.90 20.14 12.56
C MET A 353 -6.52 21.50 12.79
N ALA A 354 -5.85 22.55 12.33
CA ALA A 354 -6.40 23.90 12.29
C ALA A 354 -7.14 24.12 10.97
N VAL A 355 -8.46 24.27 11.02
CA VAL A 355 -9.33 24.49 9.86
C VAL A 355 -9.77 25.95 9.84
N LEU A 356 -9.42 26.68 8.78
CA LEU A 356 -9.58 28.14 8.71
C LEU A 356 -10.83 28.57 7.94
N GLU A 357 -11.37 27.68 7.11
CA GLU A 357 -12.50 27.96 6.24
C GLU A 357 -13.63 26.95 6.42
N THR A 358 -14.86 27.36 6.23
CA THR A 358 -16.03 26.48 6.22
C THR A 358 -16.17 25.76 4.87
N GLY A 359 -16.79 24.55 4.89
CA GLY A 359 -17.08 23.78 3.68
C GLY A 359 -15.84 23.16 3.02
N VAL A 360 -14.85 22.85 3.83
CA VAL A 360 -13.68 22.09 3.41
C VAL A 360 -13.91 20.61 3.70
N ASP A 361 -13.77 19.78 2.68
CA ASP A 361 -13.76 18.33 2.81
C ASP A 361 -12.31 17.83 2.69
N MET A 362 -11.90 16.91 3.57
CA MET A 362 -10.60 16.25 3.54
C MET A 362 -10.75 14.80 3.10
N THR A 363 -9.89 14.35 2.18
CA THR A 363 -9.87 12.97 1.70
C THR A 363 -8.57 12.29 2.06
N PHE A 364 -8.68 11.14 2.72
CA PHE A 364 -7.62 10.15 2.90
C PHE A 364 -7.61 9.22 1.70
N PRO A 365 -6.62 9.30 0.81
CA PRO A 365 -6.56 8.43 -0.34
C PRO A 365 -6.05 7.05 0.07
N ILE A 366 -6.63 6.00 -0.48
CA ILE A 366 -6.03 4.67 -0.45
C ILE A 366 -4.90 4.63 -1.47
N HIS A 367 -3.71 5.05 -1.05
CA HIS A 367 -2.54 5.00 -1.90
C HIS A 367 -1.88 3.62 -1.92
N ARG A 368 -1.54 3.20 -3.13
CA ARG A 368 -0.58 2.14 -3.39
C ARG A 368 0.81 2.72 -3.14
N HIS A 369 1.49 2.24 -2.12
CA HIS A 369 2.82 2.74 -1.78
C HIS A 369 3.83 2.31 -2.85
N ASP A 370 4.28 3.23 -3.68
CA ASP A 370 5.31 3.01 -4.72
C ASP A 370 6.74 3.24 -4.23
N GLY A 371 6.91 3.64 -2.96
CA GLY A 371 8.21 3.86 -2.34
C GLY A 371 8.93 5.15 -2.79
N SER A 372 8.27 6.04 -3.52
CA SER A 372 8.87 7.32 -3.91
C SER A 372 8.64 8.39 -2.84
N SER A 373 9.73 8.91 -2.27
CA SER A 373 9.72 10.10 -1.43
C SER A 373 9.88 11.33 -2.32
N ASN A 374 8.94 12.26 -2.24
CA ASN A 374 9.10 13.58 -2.84
C ASN A 374 10.15 14.37 -2.06
N THR A 375 11.27 14.68 -2.71
CA THR A 375 12.27 15.61 -2.19
C THR A 375 11.80 17.03 -2.49
N ARG A 376 11.42 17.80 -1.43
CA ARG A 376 11.21 19.25 -1.54
C ARG A 376 12.54 19.94 -1.84
N THR A 377 12.54 20.91 -2.73
CA THR A 377 13.62 21.90 -2.88
C THR A 377 13.61 22.77 -1.63
N ARG A 378 14.75 22.84 -0.94
CA ARG A 378 14.94 23.64 0.28
C ARG A 378 15.05 25.10 -0.11
N GLU A 379 14.21 25.96 0.45
CA GLU A 379 14.31 27.41 0.40
C GLU A 379 15.52 27.90 1.24
N GLU A 380 16.11 29.03 0.90
CA GLU A 380 17.13 29.67 1.77
C GLU A 380 16.44 30.22 3.00
N SER A 381 16.56 29.52 4.13
CA SER A 381 15.96 29.87 5.41
C SER A 381 16.90 29.47 6.54
N TRP A 382 16.83 30.19 7.65
CA TRP A 382 17.45 29.78 8.90
C TRP A 382 16.45 29.82 10.04
N MET A 383 16.64 28.97 11.04
CA MET A 383 15.74 28.83 12.18
C MET A 383 16.48 28.67 13.48
N ILE A 384 15.84 29.10 14.56
CA ILE A 384 16.20 28.76 15.94
C ILE A 384 15.05 27.93 16.48
N ALA A 385 15.29 26.68 16.77
CA ALA A 385 14.31 25.76 17.36
C ALA A 385 14.53 25.69 18.87
N PHE A 386 13.46 25.81 19.64
CA PHE A 386 13.45 25.76 21.09
C PHE A 386 12.79 24.48 21.58
N ASN A 387 13.35 23.93 22.64
CA ASN A 387 12.76 22.87 23.43
C ASN A 387 12.57 23.34 24.87
N ALA A 388 11.35 23.18 25.39
CA ALA A 388 11.02 23.43 26.77
C ALA A 388 10.53 22.16 27.46
N GLU A 389 11.02 21.89 28.68
CA GLU A 389 10.72 20.69 29.43
C GLU A 389 10.30 21.01 30.85
N VAL A 390 9.30 20.27 31.36
CA VAL A 390 8.91 20.16 32.76
C VAL A 390 8.73 18.67 33.10
N GLU A 391 8.49 18.36 34.37
CA GLU A 391 8.20 16.98 34.77
C GLU A 391 6.90 16.49 34.08
N GLY A 392 7.03 15.53 33.16
CA GLY A 392 5.89 14.91 32.47
C GLY A 392 5.38 15.62 31.22
N ALA A 393 5.99 16.73 30.78
CA ALA A 393 5.63 17.40 29.52
C ALA A 393 6.82 18.10 28.86
N ASN A 394 6.78 18.18 27.52
CA ASN A 394 7.75 18.93 26.73
C ASN A 394 7.07 19.64 25.55
N ASP A 395 7.72 20.71 25.07
CA ASP A 395 7.35 21.43 23.85
C ASP A 395 8.61 21.61 22.98
N GLU A 396 8.64 20.96 21.84
CA GLU A 396 9.73 20.99 20.86
C GLU A 396 9.32 21.69 19.55
N MET A 397 8.17 22.37 19.54
CA MET A 397 7.61 22.95 18.31
C MET A 397 8.01 24.39 18.08
N MET A 398 8.40 25.11 19.14
CA MET A 398 8.67 26.55 19.03
C MET A 398 9.87 26.83 18.15
N MET A 399 9.64 27.56 17.06
CA MET A 399 10.66 27.97 16.11
C MET A 399 10.52 29.46 15.78
N VAL A 400 11.63 30.16 15.69
CA VAL A 400 11.68 31.51 15.12
C VAL A 400 12.77 31.58 14.06
N GLY A 401 12.61 32.41 13.06
CA GLY A 401 13.63 32.48 12.02
C GLY A 401 13.30 33.39 10.86
N TYR A 402 14.00 33.14 9.77
CA TYR A 402 13.94 33.89 8.52
C TYR A 402 13.65 33.00 7.34
N ALA A 403 12.85 33.51 6.40
CA ALA A 403 12.73 32.97 5.06
C ALA A 403 12.60 34.11 4.03
N GLU A 404 13.16 33.90 2.84
CA GLU A 404 13.19 34.95 1.79
C GLU A 404 11.79 35.42 1.38
N THR A 405 10.80 34.52 1.46
CA THR A 405 9.41 34.79 1.05
C THR A 405 8.48 35.13 2.22
N ALA A 406 8.98 35.11 3.47
CA ALA A 406 8.22 35.50 4.65
C ALA A 406 8.00 37.01 4.75
N THR A 407 6.99 37.39 5.53
CA THR A 407 6.71 38.79 5.90
C THR A 407 6.77 38.97 7.42
N ASP A 408 6.61 40.21 7.94
CA ASP A 408 6.49 40.46 9.38
C ASP A 408 5.06 40.28 9.90
N GLY A 409 4.11 39.95 9.03
CA GLY A 409 2.74 39.60 9.35
C GLY A 409 2.54 38.10 9.29
N PHE A 410 1.30 37.63 9.56
CA PHE A 410 0.99 36.23 9.46
C PHE A 410 1.11 35.68 8.02
N ASP A 411 1.93 34.66 7.84
CA ASP A 411 2.15 33.92 6.59
C ASP A 411 1.84 32.45 6.77
N ALA A 412 0.76 31.95 6.18
CA ALA A 412 0.32 30.57 6.33
C ALA A 412 1.35 29.51 5.88
N GLU A 413 2.29 29.87 4.99
CA GLU A 413 3.38 28.99 4.54
C GLU A 413 4.54 28.92 5.54
N HIS A 414 4.71 29.98 6.35
CA HIS A 414 5.86 30.17 7.21
C HIS A 414 5.53 30.08 8.69
N ASP A 415 4.35 30.55 9.11
CA ASP A 415 3.90 30.61 10.49
C ASP A 415 2.99 29.45 10.85
N ALA A 416 2.99 29.07 12.13
CA ALA A 416 2.14 28.00 12.63
C ALA A 416 1.50 28.38 13.96
N VAL A 417 0.18 28.24 14.02
CA VAL A 417 -0.58 28.50 15.24
C VAL A 417 -0.33 27.43 16.30
N ASN A 418 -0.24 27.83 17.55
CA ASN A 418 -0.01 26.94 18.68
C ASN A 418 -1.27 26.11 18.97
N PRO A 419 -1.19 24.75 19.03
CA PRO A 419 -2.34 23.90 19.30
C PRO A 419 -2.83 24.05 20.75
N PRO A 420 -4.10 23.69 21.05
CA PRO A 420 -4.62 23.63 22.41
C PRO A 420 -3.76 22.68 23.27
N HIS A 421 -3.52 23.04 24.54
CA HIS A 421 -2.79 22.17 25.44
C HIS A 421 -3.58 20.85 25.72
N PRO A 422 -2.87 19.74 26.06
CA PRO A 422 -3.53 18.49 26.46
C PRO A 422 -4.47 18.69 27.64
N PRO A 423 -5.55 17.88 27.79
CA PRO A 423 -6.45 17.95 28.95
C PRO A 423 -5.83 17.46 30.25
N GLY A 424 -4.61 16.90 30.19
CA GLY A 424 -3.86 16.38 31.33
C GLY A 424 -3.34 17.45 32.30
N PRO A 425 -2.89 17.05 33.52
CA PRO A 425 -2.42 17.99 34.53
C PRO A 425 -1.03 18.57 34.23
N ALA A 426 -0.20 17.87 33.45
CA ALA A 426 1.15 18.33 33.08
C ALA A 426 1.14 18.87 31.65
N TYR A 427 1.58 20.11 31.49
CA TYR A 427 1.78 20.74 30.18
C TYR A 427 2.84 21.82 30.24
N ILE A 428 3.45 22.09 29.11
CA ILE A 428 4.27 23.26 28.82
C ILE A 428 4.01 23.67 27.38
N SER A 429 3.99 24.98 27.12
CA SER A 429 3.80 25.55 25.79
C SER A 429 4.65 26.81 25.65
N LEU A 430 5.52 26.83 24.65
CA LEU A 430 6.25 28.02 24.19
C LEU A 430 5.57 28.61 22.97
N PHE A 431 5.46 29.92 22.91
CA PHE A 431 4.85 30.62 21.79
C PHE A 431 5.32 32.06 21.64
N THR A 432 5.18 32.61 20.46
CA THR A 432 5.13 34.07 20.24
C THR A 432 3.67 34.52 20.26
N ALA A 433 3.41 35.70 20.83
CA ALA A 433 2.07 36.23 20.93
C ALA A 433 1.86 37.38 19.93
N HIS A 434 0.91 37.26 19.04
CA HIS A 434 0.58 38.19 17.97
C HIS A 434 -0.90 38.58 17.96
N PRO A 435 -1.40 39.29 18.98
CA PRO A 435 -2.81 39.72 18.97
C PRO A 435 -3.14 40.66 17.79
N GLU A 436 -2.14 41.32 17.22
CA GLU A 436 -2.27 42.21 16.05
C GLU A 436 -2.52 41.46 14.74
N TRP A 437 -2.26 40.15 14.68
CA TRP A 437 -2.53 39.33 13.48
C TRP A 437 -4.04 38.97 13.33
N ASP A 438 -4.84 39.20 14.39
CA ASP A 438 -6.28 38.92 14.41
C ASP A 438 -6.65 37.55 13.84
N TYR A 439 -5.88 36.54 14.21
CA TYR A 439 -5.99 35.18 13.65
C TYR A 439 -7.14 34.42 14.30
N LEU A 440 -7.92 33.68 13.47
CA LEU A 440 -9.15 33.00 13.88
C LEU A 440 -8.99 32.07 15.10
N LEU A 441 -7.84 31.37 15.18
CA LEU A 441 -7.59 30.34 16.19
C LEU A 441 -6.82 30.84 17.43
N GLY A 442 -6.63 32.14 17.55
CA GLY A 442 -5.99 32.76 18.68
C GLY A 442 -4.73 33.56 18.31
N ASP A 443 -4.04 34.05 19.32
CA ASP A 443 -2.90 34.93 19.21
C ASP A 443 -1.53 34.28 19.51
N LYS A 444 -1.52 32.95 19.72
CA LYS A 444 -0.33 32.18 20.07
C LYS A 444 0.16 31.39 18.88
N PHE A 445 1.45 31.54 18.59
CA PHE A 445 2.09 30.87 17.46
C PHE A 445 3.30 30.08 17.91
N THR A 446 3.41 28.83 17.46
CA THR A 446 4.54 27.94 17.73
C THR A 446 5.65 28.06 16.69
N LYS A 447 5.38 28.76 15.57
CA LYS A 447 6.38 29.10 14.56
C LYS A 447 6.12 30.52 14.07
N ASP A 448 7.16 31.38 14.11
CA ASP A 448 7.13 32.79 13.71
C ASP A 448 8.36 33.07 12.85
N VAL A 449 8.15 33.16 11.54
CA VAL A 449 9.21 33.35 10.53
C VAL A 449 8.99 34.68 9.83
N ARG A 450 10.02 35.51 9.83
CA ARG A 450 9.92 36.89 9.34
C ARG A 450 10.79 37.16 8.13
N ALA A 451 10.57 38.33 7.53
CA ALA A 451 11.40 38.84 6.46
C ALA A 451 12.84 39.14 6.94
N GLU A 452 13.76 39.28 5.98
CA GLU A 452 15.16 39.54 6.22
C GLU A 452 15.37 40.78 7.14
N VAL A 453 16.29 40.63 8.11
CA VAL A 453 16.70 41.72 8.98
C VAL A 453 17.30 42.83 8.14
N PRO A 454 16.83 44.09 8.28
CA PRO A 454 17.47 45.25 7.64
C PRO A 454 18.95 45.32 7.96
N ALA A 455 19.80 45.73 7.02
CA ALA A 455 21.27 45.73 7.13
C ALA A 455 21.82 46.53 8.30
N ASP A 456 21.04 47.44 8.90
CA ASP A 456 21.36 48.30 10.03
C ASP A 456 20.41 48.12 11.23
N GLY A 457 19.60 47.03 11.22
CA GLY A 457 18.61 46.73 12.23
C GLY A 457 18.91 45.46 13.03
N TYR A 458 17.98 45.09 13.90
CA TYR A 458 17.92 43.82 14.58
C TYR A 458 16.48 43.31 14.53
N GLN A 459 16.33 42.00 14.60
CA GLN A 459 15.05 41.34 14.74
C GLN A 459 14.90 40.80 16.16
N GLU A 460 13.73 40.97 16.77
CA GLU A 460 13.44 40.52 18.12
C GLU A 460 12.19 39.66 18.12
N TRP A 461 12.29 38.48 18.72
CA TRP A 461 11.14 37.60 19.01
C TRP A 461 10.93 37.58 20.52
N ILE A 462 9.69 37.79 20.96
CA ILE A 462 9.31 37.72 22.37
C ILE A 462 8.62 36.37 22.57
N LEU A 463 9.34 35.43 23.18
CA LEU A 463 8.79 34.14 23.54
C LEU A 463 8.07 34.22 24.88
N SER A 464 6.90 33.66 24.92
CA SER A 464 6.08 33.47 26.12
C SER A 464 5.97 32.00 26.44
N MET A 465 5.79 31.69 27.72
CA MET A 465 5.66 30.29 28.19
C MET A 465 4.45 30.17 29.10
N GLU A 466 3.68 29.14 28.89
CA GLU A 466 2.66 28.65 29.81
C GLU A 466 3.05 27.23 30.27
N SER A 467 2.95 26.98 31.58
CA SER A 467 3.35 25.70 32.15
C SER A 467 2.55 25.38 33.39
N SER A 468 2.31 24.07 33.59
CA SER A 468 1.77 23.54 34.86
C SER A 468 2.73 23.63 36.02
N GLU A 469 4.04 23.75 35.76
CA GLU A 469 5.11 23.80 36.75
C GLU A 469 5.72 25.17 36.87
N SER A 470 6.30 25.49 38.03
CA SER A 470 6.92 26.78 38.33
C SER A 470 8.36 26.91 37.81
N GLU A 471 8.98 25.80 37.43
CA GLU A 471 10.35 25.74 36.91
C GLU A 471 10.34 24.91 35.61
N ALA A 472 10.96 25.43 34.57
CA ALA A 472 11.13 24.76 33.30
C ALA A 472 12.56 24.84 32.81
N GLN A 473 13.02 23.85 32.05
CA GLN A 473 14.28 23.90 31.35
C GLN A 473 14.02 24.27 29.88
N ILE A 474 14.73 25.29 29.38
CA ILE A 474 14.67 25.69 27.97
C ILE A 474 16.04 25.47 27.35
N SER A 475 16.05 24.81 26.19
CA SER A 475 17.23 24.65 25.34
C SER A 475 16.88 25.08 23.91
N TRP A 476 17.90 25.33 23.08
CA TRP A 476 17.70 25.72 21.69
C TRP A 476 18.81 25.20 20.79
N THR A 477 18.50 25.11 19.51
CA THR A 477 19.40 24.71 18.44
C THR A 477 19.28 25.66 17.26
N PHE A 478 20.40 25.84 16.54
CA PHE A 478 20.47 26.70 15.36
C PHE A 478 20.46 25.85 14.09
N GLU A 479 19.60 26.21 13.14
CA GLU A 479 19.55 25.61 11.84
C GLU A 479 19.89 26.63 10.75
N ASN A 480 21.01 26.44 10.07
CA ASN A 480 21.52 27.31 8.99
C ASN A 480 21.67 28.80 9.35
N VAL A 481 21.77 29.15 10.61
CA VAL A 481 21.97 30.53 11.03
C VAL A 481 23.35 31.02 10.51
N PRO A 482 23.43 32.14 9.77
CA PRO A 482 24.67 32.67 9.25
C PRO A 482 25.63 33.12 10.39
N ASP A 483 26.94 32.88 10.21
CA ASP A 483 27.97 33.21 11.21
C ASP A 483 28.08 34.71 11.49
N GLU A 484 27.58 35.56 10.59
CA GLU A 484 27.59 37.03 10.74
C GLU A 484 26.52 37.58 11.68
N TYR A 485 25.55 36.76 12.12
CA TYR A 485 24.52 37.20 13.08
C TYR A 485 24.96 36.98 14.52
N ASP A 486 24.94 38.05 15.31
CA ASP A 486 25.08 37.98 16.76
C ASP A 486 23.72 37.71 17.41
N ILE A 487 23.55 36.54 18.02
CA ILE A 487 22.32 36.14 18.69
C ILE A 487 22.47 36.35 20.21
N GLY A 488 21.60 37.18 20.74
CA GLY A 488 21.50 37.43 22.18
C GLY A 488 20.11 37.11 22.71
N TYR A 489 20.01 36.79 23.99
CA TYR A 489 18.72 36.62 24.68
C TYR A 489 18.70 37.42 25.98
N SER A 490 17.52 37.80 26.42
CA SER A 490 17.25 38.36 27.74
C SER A 490 16.05 37.63 28.37
N ILE A 491 16.09 37.46 29.67
CA ILE A 491 14.98 36.89 30.45
C ILE A 491 14.38 38.04 31.25
N ASN A 492 13.07 38.27 31.08
CA ASN A 492 12.33 39.32 31.76
C ASN A 492 11.44 38.73 32.85
#